data_566c882abc1d7e9148db2f78a5309e01
#
_entry.id   566c882abc1d7e9148db2f78a5309e01
#
_cell.length_a   1.000
_cell.length_b   1.000
_cell.length_c   1.000
_cell.angle_alpha   90.00
_cell.angle_beta   90.00
_cell.angle_gamma   90.00
#
_symmetry.space_group_name_H-M   'P 1'
#
loop_
_entity.id
_entity.type
_entity.pdbx_description
1 polymer ?
#
loop_
_entity_poly.entity_id
_entity_poly.type
_entity_poly.pdbx_seq_one_letter_code
_entity_poly.pdbx_strand_id
1 'polypeptide(L)'
;DPVQISMHSNLIYSAFDPRFNVVSLPFVYDSYDDADAKFDGEAGEKLKEILSEYGLHCMGIAENGFREITNSKHEIKSVDDMKNLKVRVAGSNLLMECYKRWGADATNMNWSETYTALQQNTVEGEENPLPAIDAASVQEVQPYCSMWDAIYDCLFFCINEDIYNSLTPQQQEVVDEAGQKAVEYERYINRSGDDEIKERWASQNGVTITEKDDMDIDSFKEAVDGIDDWFVNELKSQGYDDAQDLVDLFTKDSF
;
A
#
# COMPACT_ATOMS: atom_id res chain seq x y z
N ASP A 1 23.38 -1.19 17.20
CA ASP A 1 23.85 -1.52 15.85
C ASP A 1 22.76 -1.14 14.87
N PRO A 2 23.07 -0.58 13.72
CA PRO A 2 22.06 -0.25 12.72
C PRO A 2 21.35 -1.53 12.24
N VAL A 3 20.10 -1.39 11.85
CA VAL A 3 19.35 -2.48 11.18
C VAL A 3 20.06 -2.79 9.87
N GLN A 4 20.40 -4.05 9.64
CA GLN A 4 21.16 -4.48 8.47
C GLN A 4 20.27 -4.89 7.32
N ILE A 5 19.15 -5.55 7.62
CA ILE A 5 18.14 -6.00 6.66
C ILE A 5 16.79 -5.53 7.19
N SER A 6 15.94 -5.04 6.30
CA SER A 6 14.60 -4.56 6.62
C SER A 6 13.61 -4.91 5.51
N MET A 7 12.35 -5.07 5.91
CA MET A 7 11.22 -5.17 4.99
C MET A 7 10.14 -4.20 5.47
N HIS A 8 9.90 -3.16 4.69
CA HIS A 8 8.95 -2.09 5.06
C HIS A 8 8.14 -1.62 3.86
N SER A 9 6.92 -1.15 4.15
CA SER A 9 5.99 -0.58 3.19
C SER A 9 6.55 0.68 2.50
N ASN A 10 6.23 0.85 1.21
CA ASN A 10 6.51 2.07 0.46
C ASN A 10 5.96 3.32 1.17
N LEU A 11 4.85 3.20 1.91
CA LEU A 11 4.26 4.30 2.67
C LEU A 11 5.14 4.74 3.85
N ILE A 12 5.96 3.85 4.41
CA ILE A 12 6.97 4.23 5.43
C ILE A 12 8.12 4.99 4.76
N TYR A 13 8.57 4.52 3.60
CA TYR A 13 9.62 5.18 2.83
C TYR A 13 9.17 6.55 2.30
N SER A 14 7.89 6.73 2.01
CA SER A 14 7.35 8.02 1.56
C SER A 14 7.48 9.16 2.57
N ALA A 15 7.75 8.84 3.85
CA ALA A 15 8.00 9.84 4.88
C ALA A 15 9.32 10.60 4.69
N PHE A 16 10.30 10.04 3.98
CA PHE A 16 11.57 10.70 3.67
C PHE A 16 11.78 10.96 2.17
N ASP A 17 11.10 10.21 1.29
CA ASP A 17 11.08 10.48 -0.15
C ASP A 17 9.67 10.28 -0.72
N PRO A 18 8.98 11.38 -1.08
CA PRO A 18 7.60 11.31 -1.55
C PRO A 18 7.43 10.53 -2.87
N ARG A 19 8.50 10.29 -3.63
CA ARG A 19 8.46 9.48 -4.87
C ARG A 19 7.92 8.08 -4.61
N PHE A 20 8.15 7.49 -3.43
CA PHE A 20 7.63 6.16 -3.08
C PHE A 20 6.11 6.08 -2.97
N ASN A 21 5.41 7.22 -2.89
CA ASN A 21 3.94 7.23 -2.96
C ASN A 21 3.41 6.83 -4.35
N VAL A 22 4.21 6.87 -5.41
CA VAL A 22 3.79 6.46 -6.76
C VAL A 22 3.18 5.07 -6.79
N VAL A 23 3.69 4.15 -5.95
CA VAL A 23 3.15 2.79 -5.77
C VAL A 23 1.68 2.80 -5.36
N SER A 24 1.29 3.80 -4.55
CA SER A 24 -0.05 3.88 -3.95
C SER A 24 -0.99 4.84 -4.70
N LEU A 25 -0.69 5.17 -5.96
CA LEU A 25 -1.65 5.85 -6.83
C LEU A 25 -2.91 4.98 -6.96
N PRO A 26 -4.12 5.56 -6.78
CA PRO A 26 -5.33 4.77 -6.76
C PRO A 26 -5.68 4.21 -8.14
N PHE A 27 -6.16 2.95 -8.14
CA PHE A 27 -6.67 2.25 -9.31
C PHE A 27 -5.66 2.08 -10.47
N VAL A 28 -4.35 2.09 -10.20
CA VAL A 28 -3.31 1.88 -11.22
C VAL A 28 -2.93 0.40 -11.39
N TYR A 29 -3.52 -0.48 -10.59
CA TYR A 29 -3.34 -1.92 -10.70
C TYR A 29 -4.69 -2.61 -10.88
N ASP A 30 -4.80 -3.43 -11.93
CA ASP A 30 -6.01 -4.19 -12.20
C ASP A 30 -6.04 -5.55 -11.48
N SER A 31 -4.86 -6.06 -11.12
CA SER A 31 -4.70 -7.38 -10.49
C SER A 31 -3.32 -7.52 -9.84
N TYR A 32 -3.13 -8.60 -9.10
CA TYR A 32 -1.82 -9.00 -8.59
C TYR A 32 -0.82 -9.30 -9.72
N ASP A 33 -1.27 -9.88 -10.84
CA ASP A 33 -0.40 -10.14 -12.00
C ASP A 33 0.09 -8.83 -12.64
N ASP A 34 -0.75 -7.80 -12.70
CA ASP A 34 -0.36 -6.48 -13.17
C ASP A 34 0.65 -5.82 -12.21
N ALA A 35 0.41 -5.92 -10.91
CA ALA A 35 1.36 -5.45 -9.90
C ALA A 35 2.72 -6.15 -10.04
N ASP A 36 2.73 -7.48 -10.20
CA ASP A 36 3.96 -8.26 -10.42
C ASP A 36 4.70 -7.79 -11.67
N ALA A 37 3.99 -7.59 -12.78
CA ALA A 37 4.59 -7.13 -14.03
C ALA A 37 5.27 -5.76 -13.89
N LYS A 38 4.67 -4.83 -13.12
CA LYS A 38 5.25 -3.52 -12.84
C LYS A 38 6.48 -3.62 -11.91
N PHE A 39 6.38 -4.37 -10.81
CA PHE A 39 7.46 -4.46 -9.83
C PHE A 39 8.65 -5.32 -10.29
N ASP A 40 8.42 -6.31 -11.12
CA ASP A 40 9.47 -7.14 -11.71
C ASP A 40 10.01 -6.53 -13.03
N GLY A 41 9.42 -5.40 -13.48
CA GLY A 41 9.77 -4.66 -14.68
C GLY A 41 10.47 -3.33 -14.42
N GLU A 42 10.33 -2.41 -15.37
CA GLU A 42 11.02 -1.11 -15.41
C GLU A 42 10.62 -0.21 -14.21
N ALA A 43 9.34 -0.26 -13.79
CA ALA A 43 8.86 0.50 -12.64
C ALA A 43 9.56 0.06 -11.34
N GLY A 44 9.70 -1.26 -11.13
CA GLY A 44 10.41 -1.81 -9.98
C GLY A 44 11.90 -1.46 -9.98
N GLU A 45 12.57 -1.52 -11.15
CA GLU A 45 13.97 -1.11 -11.25
C GLU A 45 14.14 0.38 -10.92
N LYS A 46 13.22 1.25 -11.34
CA LYS A 46 13.25 2.67 -10.97
C LYS A 46 13.12 2.88 -9.46
N LEU A 47 12.26 2.11 -8.77
CA LEU A 47 12.16 2.17 -7.31
C LEU A 47 13.46 1.70 -6.62
N LYS A 48 14.10 0.66 -7.14
CA LYS A 48 15.41 0.18 -6.62
C LYS A 48 16.51 1.23 -6.80
N GLU A 49 16.53 1.95 -7.93
CA GLU A 49 17.44 3.09 -8.15
C GLU A 49 17.23 4.16 -7.08
N ILE A 50 15.97 4.55 -6.80
CA ILE A 50 15.66 5.54 -5.76
C ILE A 50 16.11 5.04 -4.38
N LEU A 51 15.91 3.77 -4.05
CA LEU A 51 16.38 3.19 -2.78
C LEU A 51 17.89 3.25 -2.64
N SER A 52 18.62 3.06 -3.74
CA SER A 52 20.09 3.13 -3.74
C SER A 52 20.62 4.53 -3.42
N GLU A 53 19.89 5.61 -3.73
CA GLU A 53 20.23 6.98 -3.34
C GLU A 53 20.32 7.14 -1.80
N TYR A 54 19.67 6.23 -1.06
CA TYR A 54 19.62 6.18 0.41
C TYR A 54 20.53 5.10 1.02
N GLY A 55 21.41 4.50 0.22
CA GLY A 55 22.32 3.45 0.68
C GLY A 55 21.61 2.13 1.00
N LEU A 56 20.57 1.82 0.26
CA LEU A 56 19.77 0.60 0.39
C LEU A 56 19.87 -0.23 -0.89
N HIS A 57 20.42 -1.43 -0.79
CA HIS A 57 20.34 -2.42 -1.85
C HIS A 57 19.02 -3.21 -1.70
N CYS A 58 18.13 -3.09 -2.68
CA CYS A 58 16.84 -3.78 -2.67
C CYS A 58 16.98 -5.16 -3.29
N MET A 59 16.85 -6.19 -2.47
CA MET A 59 16.92 -7.60 -2.87
C MET A 59 15.64 -8.09 -3.57
N GLY A 60 14.55 -7.35 -3.43
CA GLY A 60 13.27 -7.61 -4.09
C GLY A 60 12.14 -6.76 -3.55
N ILE A 61 11.06 -6.65 -4.32
CA ILE A 61 9.85 -5.92 -3.94
C ILE A 61 8.77 -6.94 -3.62
N ALA A 62 8.49 -7.11 -2.33
CA ALA A 62 7.48 -7.98 -1.79
C ALA A 62 6.11 -7.28 -1.74
N GLU A 63 5.10 -8.00 -1.29
CA GLU A 63 3.72 -7.56 -1.31
C GLU A 63 3.21 -7.29 0.12
N ASN A 64 2.64 -6.09 0.35
CA ASN A 64 1.70 -5.92 1.45
C ASN A 64 0.28 -6.25 0.96
N GLY A 65 -0.05 -5.82 -0.26
CA GLY A 65 -1.27 -6.19 -1.00
C GLY A 65 -2.18 -5.01 -1.30
N PHE A 66 -3.36 -5.31 -1.83
CA PHE A 66 -4.43 -4.33 -1.97
C PHE A 66 -4.95 -3.93 -0.60
N ARG A 67 -5.13 -2.63 -0.43
CA ARG A 67 -5.55 -2.03 0.85
C ARG A 67 -7.06 -1.87 0.86
N GLU A 68 -7.70 -2.62 1.73
CA GLU A 68 -9.13 -2.63 1.91
C GLU A 68 -9.54 -1.68 3.03
N ILE A 69 -10.74 -1.12 2.95
CA ILE A 69 -11.23 -0.19 3.96
C ILE A 69 -12.12 -0.88 4.97
N THR A 70 -11.79 -0.74 6.27
CA THR A 70 -12.67 -1.15 7.36
C THR A 70 -13.26 0.05 8.08
N ASN A 71 -14.46 -0.11 8.65
CA ASN A 71 -15.05 0.93 9.47
C ASN A 71 -16.07 0.39 10.49
N SER A 72 -16.42 1.24 11.47
CA SER A 72 -17.35 0.90 12.55
C SER A 72 -18.79 1.37 12.31
N LYS A 73 -19.12 1.96 11.15
CA LYS A 73 -20.40 2.67 10.93
C LYS A 73 -21.36 1.95 10.00
N HIS A 74 -20.94 1.63 8.78
CA HIS A 74 -21.81 1.11 7.73
C HIS A 74 -21.02 0.47 6.59
N GLU A 75 -21.70 -0.26 5.73
CA GLU A 75 -21.12 -0.72 4.47
C GLU A 75 -20.75 0.48 3.58
N ILE A 76 -19.59 0.40 2.93
CA ILE A 76 -19.15 1.37 1.92
C ILE A 76 -19.36 0.72 0.56
N LYS A 77 -20.24 1.29 -0.28
CA LYS A 77 -20.59 0.80 -1.62
C LYS A 77 -20.36 1.84 -2.70
N SER A 78 -20.29 3.10 -2.34
CA SER A 78 -20.08 4.22 -3.25
C SER A 78 -19.26 5.32 -2.56
N VAL A 79 -18.79 6.28 -3.33
CA VAL A 79 -18.05 7.44 -2.78
C VAL A 79 -18.88 8.27 -1.80
N ASP A 80 -20.21 8.25 -1.95
CA ASP A 80 -21.11 8.97 -1.04
C ASP A 80 -21.05 8.42 0.40
N ASP A 81 -20.75 7.13 0.56
CA ASP A 81 -20.62 6.48 1.85
C ASP A 81 -19.34 6.88 2.59
N MET A 82 -18.36 7.49 1.91
CA MET A 82 -17.14 7.99 2.51
C MET A 82 -17.31 9.33 3.22
N LYS A 83 -18.42 10.06 2.95
CA LYS A 83 -18.59 11.43 3.42
C LYS A 83 -18.56 11.56 4.93
N ASN A 84 -17.62 12.38 5.42
CA ASN A 84 -17.36 12.67 6.82
C ASN A 84 -16.96 11.45 7.67
N LEU A 85 -16.66 10.30 7.08
CA LEU A 85 -16.11 9.16 7.78
C LEU A 85 -14.68 9.50 8.26
N LYS A 86 -14.42 9.36 9.56
CA LYS A 86 -13.09 9.62 10.13
C LYS A 86 -12.21 8.41 9.90
N VAL A 87 -11.31 8.51 8.92
CA VAL A 87 -10.44 7.40 8.53
C VAL A 87 -9.00 7.66 8.93
N ARG A 88 -8.40 6.71 9.60
CA ARG A 88 -6.95 6.68 9.79
C ARG A 88 -6.29 6.26 8.49
N VAL A 89 -5.30 6.99 8.04
CA VAL A 89 -4.44 6.64 6.92
C VAL A 89 -2.97 6.57 7.34
N ALA A 90 -2.16 5.83 6.59
CA ALA A 90 -0.72 5.84 6.76
C ALA A 90 -0.12 7.21 6.37
N GLY A 91 1.14 7.46 6.76
CA GLY A 91 1.83 8.74 6.60
C GLY A 91 2.14 9.14 5.17
N SER A 92 1.12 9.42 4.38
CA SER A 92 1.23 9.74 2.95
C SER A 92 0.37 10.94 2.58
N ASN A 93 0.98 11.97 1.97
CA ASN A 93 0.25 13.12 1.44
C ASN A 93 -0.68 12.71 0.29
N LEU A 94 -0.28 11.73 -0.51
CA LEU A 94 -1.13 11.18 -1.58
C LEU A 94 -2.40 10.55 -0.99
N LEU A 95 -2.28 9.68 0.03
CA LEU A 95 -3.43 9.08 0.69
C LEU A 95 -4.34 10.15 1.30
N MET A 96 -3.76 11.14 1.98
CA MET A 96 -4.54 12.26 2.54
C MET A 96 -5.35 12.98 1.47
N GLU A 97 -4.76 13.24 0.29
CA GLU A 97 -5.49 13.89 -0.81
C GLU A 97 -6.54 12.96 -1.44
N CYS A 98 -6.26 11.67 -1.62
CA CYS A 98 -7.25 10.70 -2.12
C CYS A 98 -8.46 10.64 -1.19
N TYR A 99 -8.27 10.42 0.11
CA TYR A 99 -9.36 10.31 1.07
C TYR A 99 -10.16 11.62 1.21
N LYS A 100 -9.51 12.77 1.09
CA LYS A 100 -10.18 14.06 1.02
C LYS A 100 -11.06 14.19 -0.23
N ARG A 101 -10.59 13.75 -1.40
CA ARG A 101 -11.38 13.76 -2.64
C ARG A 101 -12.57 12.80 -2.56
N TRP A 102 -12.42 11.66 -1.90
CA TRP A 102 -13.51 10.75 -1.57
C TRP A 102 -14.47 11.29 -0.50
N GLY A 103 -14.17 12.43 0.12
CA GLY A 103 -15.05 13.10 1.09
C GLY A 103 -14.88 12.64 2.53
N ALA A 104 -13.90 11.79 2.82
CA ALA A 104 -13.58 11.35 4.17
C ALA A 104 -12.78 12.40 4.97
N ASP A 105 -12.87 12.32 6.29
CA ASP A 105 -12.05 13.09 7.24
C ASP A 105 -10.82 12.24 7.62
N ALA A 106 -9.77 12.33 6.79
CA ALA A 106 -8.58 11.52 6.93
C ALA A 106 -7.63 12.07 8.00
N THR A 107 -7.08 11.19 8.82
CA THR A 107 -6.08 11.52 9.84
C THR A 107 -4.87 10.60 9.70
N ASN A 108 -3.68 11.20 9.54
CA ASN A 108 -2.43 10.44 9.58
C ASN A 108 -2.11 9.99 11.02
N MET A 109 -1.86 8.69 11.19
CA MET A 109 -1.55 8.10 12.50
C MET A 109 -0.65 6.88 12.34
N ASN A 110 0.28 6.68 13.29
CA ASN A 110 1.11 5.48 13.32
C ASN A 110 0.27 4.20 13.49
N TRP A 111 0.70 3.13 12.81
CA TRP A 111 0.00 1.84 12.89
C TRP A 111 -0.15 1.33 14.32
N SER A 112 0.88 1.47 15.14
CA SER A 112 0.87 1.04 16.55
C SER A 112 -0.20 1.71 17.42
N GLU A 113 -0.74 2.85 16.99
CA GLU A 113 -1.77 3.60 17.71
C GLU A 113 -3.19 3.31 17.18
N THR A 114 -3.28 2.71 15.97
CA THR A 114 -4.52 2.59 15.20
C THR A 114 -5.58 1.76 15.91
N TYR A 115 -5.24 0.56 16.40
CA TYR A 115 -6.21 -0.29 17.09
C TYR A 115 -6.87 0.42 18.30
N THR A 116 -6.07 1.09 19.11
CA THR A 116 -6.58 1.84 20.27
C THR A 116 -7.46 3.01 19.83
N ALA A 117 -7.10 3.72 18.78
CA ALA A 117 -7.89 4.84 18.26
C ALA A 117 -9.24 4.36 17.69
N LEU A 118 -9.28 3.23 17.00
CA LEU A 118 -10.50 2.57 16.51
C LEU A 118 -11.37 2.11 17.68
N GLN A 119 -10.80 1.42 18.65
CA GLN A 119 -11.51 0.95 19.86
C GLN A 119 -12.15 2.10 20.64
N GLN A 120 -11.47 3.25 20.71
CA GLN A 120 -11.95 4.46 21.38
C GLN A 120 -12.85 5.33 20.50
N ASN A 121 -13.07 4.96 19.23
CA ASN A 121 -13.80 5.76 18.23
C ASN A 121 -13.21 7.17 18.01
N THR A 122 -11.91 7.35 18.22
CA THR A 122 -11.19 8.58 17.82
C THR A 122 -11.16 8.70 16.30
N VAL A 123 -10.96 7.57 15.63
CA VAL A 123 -11.20 7.36 14.20
C VAL A 123 -12.25 6.26 14.04
N GLU A 124 -12.93 6.23 12.90
CA GLU A 124 -14.07 5.34 12.65
C GLU A 124 -13.72 4.23 11.66
N GLY A 125 -12.65 4.40 10.91
CA GLY A 125 -12.15 3.44 9.95
C GLY A 125 -10.64 3.53 9.76
N GLU A 126 -10.10 2.54 9.07
CA GLU A 126 -8.72 2.47 8.63
C GLU A 126 -8.63 1.68 7.32
N GLU A 127 -7.47 1.68 6.69
CA GLU A 127 -7.23 0.96 5.44
C GLU A 127 -5.91 0.20 5.52
N ASN A 128 -5.94 -1.06 5.15
CA ASN A 128 -4.78 -1.95 5.07
C ASN A 128 -5.13 -3.24 4.29
N PRO A 129 -4.13 -4.01 3.86
CA PRO A 129 -4.39 -5.35 3.35
C PRO A 129 -4.94 -6.29 4.42
N LEU A 130 -5.78 -7.25 4.00
CA LEU A 130 -6.45 -8.19 4.91
C LEU A 130 -5.50 -8.91 5.88
N PRO A 131 -4.32 -9.41 5.46
CA PRO A 131 -3.39 -10.06 6.39
C PRO A 131 -2.88 -9.12 7.50
N ALA A 132 -2.67 -7.83 7.19
CA ALA A 132 -2.22 -6.84 8.16
C ALA A 132 -3.33 -6.48 9.17
N ILE A 133 -4.58 -6.35 8.69
CA ILE A 133 -5.76 -6.11 9.52
C ILE A 133 -5.98 -7.28 10.47
N ASP A 134 -5.91 -8.51 9.96
CA ASP A 134 -6.09 -9.74 10.72
C ASP A 134 -5.02 -9.92 11.79
N ALA A 135 -3.75 -9.75 11.43
CA ALA A 135 -2.63 -9.87 12.35
C ALA A 135 -2.70 -8.87 13.53
N ALA A 136 -3.32 -7.71 13.31
CA ALA A 136 -3.53 -6.70 14.34
C ALA A 136 -4.89 -6.81 15.05
N SER A 137 -5.70 -7.82 14.73
CA SER A 137 -7.05 -8.05 15.28
C SER A 137 -8.01 -6.86 15.10
N VAL A 138 -7.81 -6.04 14.08
CA VAL A 138 -8.63 -4.84 13.82
C VAL A 138 -10.08 -5.20 13.55
N GLN A 139 -10.36 -6.37 12.93
CA GLN A 139 -11.71 -6.90 12.71
C GLN A 139 -12.54 -7.06 14.00
N GLU A 140 -11.91 -7.12 15.16
CA GLU A 140 -12.64 -7.19 16.45
C GLU A 140 -13.36 -5.88 16.78
N VAL A 141 -12.91 -4.77 16.22
CA VAL A 141 -13.45 -3.41 16.47
C VAL A 141 -13.98 -2.74 15.19
N GLN A 142 -13.96 -3.45 14.05
CA GLN A 142 -14.38 -2.95 12.74
C GLN A 142 -15.37 -3.93 12.09
N PRO A 143 -16.69 -3.75 12.28
CA PRO A 143 -17.71 -4.69 11.81
C PRO A 143 -17.99 -4.62 10.31
N TYR A 144 -17.43 -3.69 9.56
CA TYR A 144 -17.61 -3.54 8.11
C TYR A 144 -16.25 -3.51 7.41
N CYS A 145 -16.12 -4.29 6.34
CA CYS A 145 -14.96 -4.29 5.45
C CYS A 145 -15.43 -4.23 4.01
N SER A 146 -14.90 -3.30 3.22
CA SER A 146 -15.20 -3.17 1.79
C SER A 146 -13.95 -3.44 0.97
N MET A 147 -14.08 -4.44 0.08
CA MET A 147 -13.03 -4.96 -0.80
C MET A 147 -13.04 -4.14 -2.09
N TRP A 148 -12.34 -3.02 -2.13
CA TRP A 148 -12.41 -2.06 -3.24
C TRP A 148 -11.18 -2.04 -4.14
N ASP A 149 -10.07 -2.66 -3.72
CA ASP A 149 -8.79 -2.72 -4.46
C ASP A 149 -8.32 -1.35 -4.98
N ALA A 150 -8.60 -0.28 -4.23
CA ALA A 150 -8.32 1.06 -4.73
C ALA A 150 -6.85 1.41 -4.68
N ILE A 151 -6.13 0.91 -3.69
CA ILE A 151 -4.73 1.26 -3.41
C ILE A 151 -3.93 -0.02 -3.20
N TYR A 152 -2.75 -0.07 -3.83
CA TYR A 152 -1.79 -1.15 -3.60
C TYR A 152 -0.62 -0.66 -2.74
N ASP A 153 -0.03 -1.56 -1.98
CA ASP A 153 1.11 -1.32 -1.10
C ASP A 153 2.13 -2.44 -1.29
N CYS A 154 3.38 -2.08 -1.53
CA CYS A 154 4.49 -3.02 -1.63
C CYS A 154 5.40 -2.93 -0.40
N LEU A 155 6.20 -3.99 -0.20
CA LEU A 155 7.23 -4.04 0.82
C LEU A 155 8.61 -4.07 0.15
N PHE A 156 9.46 -3.09 0.45
CA PHE A 156 10.84 -3.12 0.00
C PHE A 156 11.68 -4.00 0.92
N PHE A 157 12.21 -5.09 0.37
CA PHE A 157 13.12 -5.98 1.08
C PHE A 157 14.56 -5.56 0.81
N CYS A 158 15.15 -4.84 1.76
CA CYS A 158 16.43 -4.15 1.57
C CYS A 158 17.49 -4.62 2.55
N ILE A 159 18.74 -4.62 2.08
CA ILE A 159 19.95 -4.72 2.89
C ILE A 159 20.71 -3.39 2.82
N ASN A 160 21.39 -3.01 3.92
CA ASN A 160 22.28 -1.85 3.90
C ASN A 160 23.35 -2.01 2.81
N GLU A 161 23.53 -1.01 1.97
CA GLU A 161 24.40 -1.08 0.79
C GLU A 161 25.88 -1.26 1.14
N ASP A 162 26.38 -0.63 2.22
CA ASP A 162 27.76 -0.81 2.66
C ASP A 162 28.02 -2.27 3.09
N ILE A 163 27.04 -2.89 3.75
CA ILE A 163 27.12 -4.31 4.14
C ILE A 163 27.09 -5.18 2.88
N TYR A 164 26.17 -4.94 1.96
CA TYR A 164 26.10 -5.67 0.71
C TYR A 164 27.41 -5.57 -0.08
N ASN A 165 27.98 -4.36 -0.19
CA ASN A 165 29.24 -4.11 -0.88
C ASN A 165 30.47 -4.73 -0.16
N SER A 166 30.38 -5.05 1.13
CA SER A 166 31.43 -5.77 1.86
C SER A 166 31.47 -7.28 1.58
N LEU A 167 30.43 -7.81 0.93
CA LEU A 167 30.32 -9.22 0.56
C LEU A 167 31.17 -9.50 -0.70
N THR A 168 31.65 -10.75 -0.81
CA THR A 168 32.27 -11.19 -2.06
C THR A 168 31.20 -11.32 -3.18
N PRO A 169 31.59 -11.25 -4.48
CA PRO A 169 30.63 -11.42 -5.56
C PRO A 169 29.75 -12.69 -5.46
N GLN A 170 30.32 -13.80 -5.02
CA GLN A 170 29.58 -15.04 -4.81
C GLN A 170 28.57 -14.94 -3.66
N GLN A 171 28.90 -14.19 -2.60
CA GLN A 171 27.98 -13.96 -1.50
C GLN A 171 26.86 -12.99 -1.89
N GLN A 172 27.14 -11.96 -2.69
CA GLN A 172 26.14 -11.05 -3.26
C GLN A 172 25.13 -11.82 -4.11
N GLU A 173 25.60 -12.69 -5.02
CA GLU A 173 24.74 -13.55 -5.84
C GLU A 173 23.82 -14.44 -4.98
N VAL A 174 24.32 -15.02 -3.90
CA VAL A 174 23.52 -15.85 -2.97
C VAL A 174 22.48 -15.00 -2.23
N VAL A 175 22.84 -13.78 -1.81
CA VAL A 175 21.92 -12.86 -1.11
C VAL A 175 20.80 -12.41 -2.05
N ASP A 176 21.11 -12.04 -3.27
CA ASP A 176 20.13 -11.62 -4.27
C ASP A 176 19.19 -12.77 -4.66
N GLU A 177 19.74 -13.99 -4.90
CA GLU A 177 18.92 -15.17 -5.19
C GLU A 177 18.00 -15.53 -4.01
N ALA A 178 18.51 -15.45 -2.79
CA ALA A 178 17.71 -15.69 -1.58
C ALA A 178 16.61 -14.65 -1.39
N GLY A 179 16.93 -13.39 -1.66
CA GLY A 179 15.98 -12.27 -1.62
C GLY A 179 14.83 -12.44 -2.61
N GLN A 180 15.15 -12.78 -3.84
CA GLN A 180 14.18 -13.07 -4.91
C GLN A 180 13.23 -14.22 -4.52
N LYS A 181 13.80 -15.36 -4.08
CA LYS A 181 13.00 -16.51 -3.64
C LYS A 181 12.12 -16.20 -2.43
N ALA A 182 12.62 -15.38 -1.51
CA ALA A 182 11.85 -14.95 -0.35
C ALA A 182 10.64 -14.10 -0.77
N VAL A 183 10.82 -13.19 -1.71
CA VAL A 183 9.75 -12.34 -2.25
C VAL A 183 8.71 -13.16 -3.02
N GLU A 184 9.14 -14.09 -3.89
CA GLU A 184 8.23 -14.99 -4.62
C GLU A 184 7.36 -15.81 -3.64
N TYR A 185 7.97 -16.35 -2.60
CA TYR A 185 7.27 -17.14 -1.59
C TYR A 185 6.34 -16.26 -0.73
N GLU A 186 6.77 -15.06 -0.38
CA GLU A 186 5.99 -14.10 0.41
C GLU A 186 4.72 -13.69 -0.36
N ARG A 187 4.83 -13.29 -1.62
CA ARG A 187 3.68 -12.98 -2.48
C ARG A 187 2.68 -14.14 -2.53
N TYR A 188 3.18 -15.37 -2.69
CA TYR A 188 2.33 -16.56 -2.71
C TYR A 188 1.57 -16.75 -1.40
N ILE A 189 2.24 -16.66 -0.26
CA ILE A 189 1.62 -16.84 1.07
C ILE A 189 0.63 -15.72 1.35
N ASN A 190 1.00 -14.47 1.05
CA ASN A 190 0.15 -13.30 1.31
C ASN A 190 -1.20 -13.42 0.58
N ARG A 191 -1.18 -13.76 -0.71
CA ARG A 191 -2.38 -13.92 -1.54
C ARG A 191 -3.23 -15.16 -1.19
N SER A 192 -2.60 -16.22 -0.74
CA SER A 192 -3.30 -17.50 -0.51
C SER A 192 -4.22 -17.51 0.72
N GLY A 193 -4.13 -16.50 1.58
CA GLY A 193 -4.85 -16.44 2.86
C GLY A 193 -6.14 -15.64 2.84
N ASP A 194 -6.37 -14.81 1.83
CA ASP A 194 -7.45 -13.81 1.85
C ASP A 194 -8.85 -14.42 1.98
N ASP A 195 -9.16 -15.48 1.24
CA ASP A 195 -10.47 -16.13 1.32
C ASP A 195 -10.72 -16.76 2.69
N GLU A 196 -9.70 -17.40 3.29
CA GLU A 196 -9.81 -17.96 4.64
C GLU A 196 -10.02 -16.86 5.69
N ILE A 197 -9.35 -15.72 5.55
CA ILE A 197 -9.53 -14.56 6.41
C ILE A 197 -10.96 -14.04 6.32
N LYS A 198 -11.48 -13.84 5.10
CA LYS A 198 -12.86 -13.36 4.87
C LYS A 198 -13.90 -14.31 5.48
N GLU A 199 -13.79 -15.62 5.23
CA GLU A 199 -14.68 -16.61 5.80
C GLU A 199 -14.66 -16.62 7.33
N ARG A 200 -13.48 -16.51 7.92
CA ARG A 200 -13.32 -16.47 9.37
C ARG A 200 -13.93 -15.19 9.97
N TRP A 201 -13.68 -14.03 9.37
CA TRP A 201 -14.25 -12.76 9.85
C TRP A 201 -15.78 -12.77 9.79
N ALA A 202 -16.36 -13.21 8.69
CA ALA A 202 -17.81 -13.31 8.56
C ALA A 202 -18.43 -14.29 9.58
N SER A 203 -17.82 -15.46 9.76
CA SER A 203 -18.40 -16.52 10.60
C SER A 203 -18.12 -16.38 12.09
N GLN A 204 -16.96 -15.85 12.48
CA GLN A 204 -16.52 -15.80 13.88
C GLN A 204 -16.57 -14.40 14.48
N ASN A 205 -16.31 -13.37 13.71
CA ASN A 205 -16.28 -11.98 14.17
C ASN A 205 -17.56 -11.20 13.78
N GLY A 206 -18.39 -11.74 12.88
CA GLY A 206 -19.62 -11.08 12.43
C GLY A 206 -19.33 -9.85 11.56
N VAL A 207 -18.17 -9.81 10.89
CA VAL A 207 -17.82 -8.74 9.96
C VAL A 207 -18.69 -8.86 8.71
N THR A 208 -19.31 -7.77 8.30
CA THR A 208 -19.98 -7.65 7.01
C THR A 208 -18.94 -7.28 5.96
N ILE A 209 -18.75 -8.16 4.98
CA ILE A 209 -17.83 -7.95 3.86
C ILE A 209 -18.63 -7.51 2.66
N THR A 210 -18.28 -6.37 2.08
CA THR A 210 -18.82 -5.86 0.82
C THR A 210 -17.78 -6.17 -0.26
N GLU A 211 -18.13 -7.06 -1.18
CA GLU A 211 -17.24 -7.41 -2.30
C GLU A 211 -17.25 -6.31 -3.37
N LYS A 212 -16.16 -6.21 -4.13
CA LYS A 212 -15.95 -5.18 -5.17
C LYS A 212 -17.11 -5.12 -6.19
N ASP A 213 -17.65 -6.29 -6.56
CA ASP A 213 -18.77 -6.39 -7.52
C ASP A 213 -20.08 -5.78 -7.01
N ASP A 214 -20.21 -5.60 -5.69
CA ASP A 214 -21.35 -4.95 -5.04
C ASP A 214 -21.15 -3.44 -4.84
N MET A 215 -20.03 -2.88 -5.35
CA MET A 215 -19.65 -1.49 -5.18
C MET A 215 -19.71 -0.69 -6.49
N ASP A 216 -20.03 0.58 -6.40
CA ASP A 216 -19.91 1.55 -7.49
C ASP A 216 -18.46 2.09 -7.54
N ILE A 217 -17.55 1.25 -8.06
CA ILE A 217 -16.13 1.58 -8.17
C ILE A 217 -15.89 2.81 -9.06
N ASP A 218 -16.71 3.02 -10.07
CA ASP A 218 -16.61 4.16 -10.97
C ASP A 218 -16.79 5.47 -10.21
N SER A 219 -17.67 5.53 -9.20
CA SER A 219 -17.86 6.71 -8.37
C SER A 219 -16.58 7.11 -7.60
N PHE A 220 -15.79 6.11 -7.15
CA PHE A 220 -14.51 6.36 -6.48
C PHE A 220 -13.42 6.80 -7.47
N LYS A 221 -13.38 6.21 -8.66
CA LYS A 221 -12.45 6.61 -9.72
C LYS A 221 -12.70 8.04 -10.18
N GLU A 222 -13.96 8.41 -10.42
CA GLU A 222 -14.34 9.77 -10.81
C GLU A 222 -13.95 10.82 -9.76
N ALA A 223 -14.06 10.49 -8.47
CA ALA A 223 -13.72 11.41 -7.39
C ALA A 223 -12.21 11.72 -7.32
N VAL A 224 -11.35 10.83 -7.78
CA VAL A 224 -9.90 11.01 -7.81
C VAL A 224 -9.34 11.32 -9.19
N ASP A 225 -10.20 11.63 -10.16
CA ASP A 225 -9.76 12.03 -11.50
C ASP A 225 -8.69 13.14 -11.44
N GLY A 226 -7.60 12.99 -12.23
CA GLY A 226 -6.45 13.88 -12.21
C GLY A 226 -5.60 13.85 -10.94
N ILE A 227 -5.67 12.80 -10.13
CA ILE A 227 -4.80 12.65 -8.95
C ILE A 227 -3.34 12.42 -9.34
N ASP A 228 -3.09 11.77 -10.46
CA ASP A 228 -1.78 11.57 -11.06
C ASP A 228 -1.13 12.89 -11.45
N ASP A 229 -1.84 13.78 -12.14
CA ASP A 229 -1.40 15.13 -12.45
C ASP A 229 -1.10 15.95 -11.18
N TRP A 230 -1.97 15.84 -10.18
CA TRP A 230 -1.75 16.48 -8.88
C TRP A 230 -0.46 15.96 -8.24
N PHE A 231 -0.23 14.64 -8.25
CA PHE A 231 0.94 14.03 -7.66
C PHE A 231 2.23 14.42 -8.40
N VAL A 232 2.22 14.44 -9.73
CA VAL A 232 3.33 14.95 -10.54
C VAL A 232 3.67 16.40 -10.18
N ASN A 233 2.66 17.26 -10.04
CA ASN A 233 2.87 18.65 -9.68
C ASN A 233 3.41 18.80 -8.25
N GLU A 234 2.95 17.98 -7.32
CA GLU A 234 3.44 17.95 -5.94
C GLU A 234 4.92 17.55 -5.90
N LEU A 235 5.33 16.50 -6.62
CA LEU A 235 6.73 16.08 -6.73
C LEU A 235 7.60 17.16 -7.38
N LYS A 236 7.14 17.74 -8.48
CA LYS A 236 7.87 18.84 -9.15
C LYS A 236 8.08 20.06 -8.25
N SER A 237 7.10 20.39 -7.42
CA SER A 237 7.20 21.49 -6.46
C SER A 237 8.29 21.26 -5.41
N GLN A 238 8.66 20.00 -5.17
CA GLN A 238 9.70 19.57 -4.25
C GLN A 238 11.05 19.33 -4.93
N GLY A 239 11.15 19.58 -6.25
CA GLY A 239 12.39 19.52 -7.01
C GLY A 239 12.66 18.20 -7.75
N TYR A 240 11.66 17.31 -7.85
CA TYR A 240 11.74 16.07 -8.63
C TYR A 240 11.29 16.32 -10.07
N ASP A 241 12.24 16.71 -10.94
CA ASP A 241 11.95 17.09 -12.32
C ASP A 241 11.48 15.90 -13.19
N ASP A 242 11.89 14.68 -12.83
CA ASP A 242 11.55 13.40 -13.50
C ASP A 242 10.22 12.80 -13.03
N ALA A 243 9.42 13.55 -12.27
CA ALA A 243 8.17 13.06 -11.67
C ALA A 243 7.17 12.52 -12.70
N GLN A 244 7.10 13.12 -13.90
CA GLN A 244 6.20 12.62 -14.95
C GLN A 244 6.64 11.25 -15.43
N ASP A 245 7.94 11.08 -15.72
CA ASP A 245 8.47 9.81 -16.21
C ASP A 245 8.27 8.70 -15.17
N LEU A 246 8.42 9.01 -13.89
CA LEU A 246 8.15 8.07 -12.80
C LEU A 246 6.68 7.66 -12.76
N VAL A 247 5.75 8.61 -12.80
CA VAL A 247 4.30 8.33 -12.76
C VAL A 247 3.87 7.54 -14.00
N ASP A 248 4.40 7.88 -15.16
CA ASP A 248 4.14 7.18 -16.43
C ASP A 248 4.49 5.67 -16.35
N LEU A 249 5.53 5.28 -15.60
CA LEU A 249 5.89 3.87 -15.42
C LEU A 249 4.79 3.05 -14.72
N PHE A 250 3.95 3.70 -13.93
CA PHE A 250 2.87 3.05 -13.19
C PHE A 250 1.51 3.18 -13.87
N THR A 251 1.29 4.23 -14.67
CA THR A 251 -0.03 4.57 -15.21
C THR A 251 -0.21 4.18 -16.69
N LYS A 252 0.86 3.87 -17.42
CA LYS A 252 0.85 3.71 -18.89
C LYS A 252 -0.06 2.63 -19.45
N ASP A 253 -0.60 1.72 -18.73
CA ASP A 253 -1.51 0.68 -19.24
C ASP A 253 -2.76 0.53 -18.36
N SER A 254 -3.04 1.55 -17.52
CA SER A 254 -4.08 1.46 -16.47
C SER A 254 -5.37 2.23 -16.80
N PHE A 255 -5.55 2.73 -18.05
CA PHE A 255 -6.77 3.48 -18.47
C PHE A 255 -7.22 3.11 -19.87
#